data_86c9acb77d7c000962e197cfcc645aaf
#
_entry.id   86c9acb77d7c000962e197cfcc645aaf
#
_cell.length_a   1.000
_cell.length_b   1.000
_cell.length_c   1.000
_cell.angle_alpha   90.00
_cell.angle_beta   90.00
_cell.angle_gamma   90.00
#
_symmetry.space_group_name_H-M   'P 1'
#
loop_
_entity.id
_entity.type
_entity.pdbx_description
1 polymer ?
#
loop_
_entity_poly.entity_id
_entity_poly.type
_entity_poly.pdbx_seq_one_letter_code
_entity_poly.pdbx_strand_id
1 'polypeptide(L)'
;LREIPQSPKHHPEGDVFAHTLECLAAFRRIARPIPNDQRLALTFAILLHDLGKITHTQRHEDGTITSHGHEKAGAPLARQFLRGIGAPHPIAETVESLVANHMFHITFAEAPNPERAVRRASYKLTPATIDQLCVVMECDVRGRPPLPDICPPEIEQVLALARAGWSRAAACARS
;
A
#
# COMPACT_ATOMS: atom_id res chain seq x y z
N LEU A 1 9.45 14.21 -4.09
CA LEU A 1 8.44 13.54 -4.93
C LEU A 1 7.96 14.41 -6.09
N ARG A 2 8.15 15.75 -6.01
CA ARG A 2 7.88 16.64 -7.14
C ARG A 2 8.82 16.31 -8.29
N GLU A 3 8.31 16.43 -9.53
CA GLU A 3 9.06 16.22 -10.77
C GLU A 3 9.57 14.78 -10.98
N ILE A 4 9.20 13.82 -10.13
CA ILE A 4 9.48 12.41 -10.39
C ILE A 4 8.40 11.89 -11.34
N PRO A 5 8.77 11.55 -12.60
CA PRO A 5 7.79 11.19 -13.60
C PRO A 5 7.22 9.80 -13.35
N GLN A 6 6.01 9.59 -13.80
CA GLN A 6 5.31 8.31 -13.79
C GLN A 6 4.79 7.97 -15.18
N SER A 7 4.43 6.71 -15.40
CA SER A 7 3.80 6.28 -16.64
C SER A 7 2.43 6.97 -16.79
N PRO A 8 2.20 7.81 -17.81
CA PRO A 8 0.91 8.50 -17.99
C PRO A 8 -0.26 7.53 -18.21
N LYS A 9 0.04 6.30 -18.63
CA LYS A 9 -0.95 5.23 -18.81
C LYS A 9 -1.54 4.76 -17.48
N HIS A 10 -0.72 4.72 -16.42
CA HIS A 10 -1.10 4.22 -15.11
C HIS A 10 -1.30 5.32 -14.08
N HIS A 11 -0.76 6.51 -14.36
CA HIS A 11 -0.79 7.70 -13.50
C HIS A 11 -1.12 8.94 -14.31
N PRO A 12 -2.38 9.04 -14.82
CA PRO A 12 -2.81 10.20 -15.60
C PRO A 12 -2.85 11.49 -14.79
N GLU A 13 -2.87 11.39 -13.45
CA GLU A 13 -2.86 12.51 -12.50
C GLU A 13 -1.54 13.29 -12.49
N GLY A 14 -0.42 12.70 -12.96
CA GLY A 14 0.85 13.40 -13.09
C GLY A 14 2.04 12.77 -12.39
N ASP A 15 2.86 13.58 -11.69
CA ASP A 15 4.05 13.13 -10.99
C ASP A 15 3.74 12.42 -9.66
N VAL A 16 4.77 11.84 -9.02
CA VAL A 16 4.61 11.12 -7.75
C VAL A 16 4.01 11.99 -6.64
N PHE A 17 4.27 13.31 -6.66
CA PHE A 17 3.70 14.20 -5.65
C PHE A 17 2.21 14.43 -5.85
N ALA A 18 1.77 14.67 -7.10
CA ALA A 18 0.35 14.79 -7.45
C ALA A 18 -0.40 13.51 -7.07
N HIS A 19 0.12 12.33 -7.45
CA HIS A 19 -0.41 11.03 -7.06
C HIS A 19 -0.55 10.88 -5.54
N THR A 20 0.49 11.22 -4.79
CA THR A 20 0.46 11.13 -3.31
C THR A 20 -0.67 11.98 -2.70
N LEU A 21 -0.90 13.20 -3.23
CA LEU A 21 -1.99 14.05 -2.75
C LEU A 21 -3.37 13.45 -3.03
N GLU A 22 -3.56 12.87 -4.21
CA GLU A 22 -4.80 12.18 -4.59
C GLU A 22 -5.04 10.93 -3.72
N CYS A 23 -3.99 10.16 -3.40
CA CYS A 23 -4.08 9.03 -2.47
C CYS A 23 -4.52 9.47 -1.06
N LEU A 24 -3.98 10.59 -0.55
CA LEU A 24 -4.40 11.16 0.73
C LEU A 24 -5.86 11.68 0.67
N ALA A 25 -6.29 12.24 -0.46
CA ALA A 25 -7.68 12.61 -0.68
C ALA A 25 -8.59 11.36 -0.73
N ALA A 26 -8.15 10.29 -1.39
CA ALA A 26 -8.86 9.00 -1.42
C ALA A 26 -9.02 8.41 0.00
N PHE A 27 -8.01 8.54 0.86
CA PHE A 27 -8.08 8.06 2.26
C PHE A 27 -9.24 8.66 3.04
N ARG A 28 -9.60 9.92 2.77
CA ARG A 28 -10.76 10.58 3.40
C ARG A 28 -12.10 9.99 2.93
N ARG A 29 -12.13 9.34 1.77
CA ARG A 29 -13.33 8.74 1.15
C ARG A 29 -13.48 7.24 1.45
N ILE A 30 -12.54 6.64 2.18
CA ILE A 30 -12.63 5.23 2.59
C ILE A 30 -13.87 5.04 3.46
N ALA A 31 -14.81 4.22 3.00
CA ALA A 31 -16.10 4.01 3.66
C ALA A 31 -16.02 3.08 4.88
N ARG A 32 -15.02 2.18 4.93
CA ARG A 32 -14.87 1.25 6.07
C ARG A 32 -14.36 1.98 7.31
N PRO A 33 -14.81 1.59 8.51
CA PRO A 33 -14.33 2.19 9.74
C PRO A 33 -12.83 1.91 9.94
N ILE A 34 -12.07 2.97 10.26
CA ILE A 34 -10.65 2.90 10.57
C ILE A 34 -10.46 3.33 12.02
N PRO A 35 -9.92 2.46 12.90
CA PRO A 35 -9.62 2.80 14.29
C PRO A 35 -8.71 4.03 14.38
N ASN A 36 -8.98 4.90 15.34
CA ASN A 36 -8.26 6.19 15.48
C ASN A 36 -6.77 6.00 15.72
N ASP A 37 -6.37 4.98 16.46
CA ASP A 37 -4.98 4.61 16.74
C ASP A 37 -4.20 4.15 15.50
N GLN A 38 -4.90 3.71 14.45
CA GLN A 38 -4.30 3.28 13.19
C GLN A 38 -4.17 4.42 12.17
N ARG A 39 -4.95 5.50 12.32
CA ARG A 39 -5.04 6.56 11.32
C ARG A 39 -3.69 7.25 11.05
N LEU A 40 -2.89 7.47 12.08
CA LEU A 40 -1.59 8.12 11.94
C LEU A 40 -0.61 7.26 11.11
N ALA A 41 -0.49 5.98 11.43
CA ALA A 41 0.35 5.06 10.67
C ALA A 41 -0.11 4.93 9.21
N LEU A 42 -1.42 4.83 8.97
CA LEU A 42 -1.99 4.77 7.63
C LEU A 42 -1.74 6.06 6.83
N THR A 43 -1.89 7.22 7.47
CA THR A 43 -1.58 8.51 6.82
C THR A 43 -0.13 8.56 6.37
N PHE A 44 0.82 8.17 7.23
CA PHE A 44 2.23 8.12 6.86
C PHE A 44 2.53 7.04 5.81
N ALA A 45 1.89 5.89 5.89
CA ALA A 45 2.07 4.84 4.88
C ALA A 45 1.63 5.34 3.49
N ILE A 46 0.47 5.98 3.39
CA ILE A 46 -0.04 6.57 2.14
C ILE A 46 0.86 7.73 1.66
N LEU A 47 1.33 8.58 2.56
CA LEU A 47 2.25 9.67 2.23
C LEU A 47 3.59 9.19 1.66
N LEU A 48 4.07 8.04 2.12
CA LEU A 48 5.43 7.56 1.87
C LEU A 48 5.49 6.31 0.98
N HIS A 49 4.33 5.74 0.53
CA HIS A 49 4.32 4.46 -0.19
C HIS A 49 5.21 4.46 -1.43
N ASP A 50 5.25 5.56 -2.13
CA ASP A 50 5.98 5.76 -3.37
C ASP A 50 7.36 6.43 -3.21
N LEU A 51 7.87 6.56 -1.98
CA LEU A 51 9.14 7.24 -1.70
C LEU A 51 10.32 6.62 -2.45
N GLY A 52 10.30 5.32 -2.67
CA GLY A 52 11.33 4.60 -3.42
C GLY A 52 11.41 4.95 -4.91
N LYS A 53 10.37 5.57 -5.49
CA LYS A 53 10.40 6.07 -6.87
C LYS A 53 11.50 7.13 -7.09
N ILE A 54 11.95 7.81 -6.02
CA ILE A 54 13.08 8.77 -6.09
C ILE A 54 14.34 8.11 -6.70
N THR A 55 14.59 6.85 -6.36
CA THR A 55 15.81 6.13 -6.76
C THR A 55 15.57 5.03 -7.79
N HIS A 56 14.31 4.64 -8.02
CA HIS A 56 13.95 3.49 -8.86
C HIS A 56 13.19 3.86 -10.13
N THR A 57 12.84 5.13 -10.33
CA THR A 57 12.22 5.56 -11.58
C THR A 57 13.25 5.62 -12.70
N GLN A 58 12.94 4.96 -13.81
CA GLN A 58 13.74 4.92 -15.02
C GLN A 58 12.89 5.31 -16.22
N ARG A 59 13.44 6.16 -17.08
CA ARG A 59 12.88 6.47 -18.40
C ARG A 59 13.67 5.70 -19.45
N HIS A 60 12.98 4.87 -20.22
CA HIS A 60 13.55 4.06 -21.29
C HIS A 60 13.61 4.85 -22.62
N GLU A 61 14.41 4.37 -23.58
CA GLU A 61 14.57 5.01 -24.89
C GLU A 61 13.28 5.08 -25.71
N ASP A 62 12.36 4.13 -25.51
CA ASP A 62 11.04 4.09 -26.12
C ASP A 62 10.03 5.05 -25.44
N GLY A 63 10.46 5.84 -24.46
CA GLY A 63 9.65 6.77 -23.70
C GLY A 63 8.86 6.15 -22.55
N THR A 64 8.93 4.83 -22.33
CA THR A 64 8.27 4.21 -21.19
C THR A 64 8.94 4.59 -19.87
N ILE A 65 8.14 4.64 -18.80
CA ILE A 65 8.60 4.96 -17.44
C ILE A 65 8.25 3.80 -16.54
N THR A 66 9.25 3.29 -15.82
CA THR A 66 9.10 2.19 -14.86
C THR A 66 9.71 2.54 -13.51
N SER A 67 9.26 1.89 -12.45
CA SER A 67 9.80 2.07 -11.09
C SER A 67 9.83 0.73 -10.34
N HIS A 68 10.32 -0.32 -11.00
CA HIS A 68 10.35 -1.67 -10.43
C HIS A 68 11.14 -1.72 -9.12
N GLY A 69 10.56 -2.34 -8.09
CA GLY A 69 11.20 -2.52 -6.77
C GLY A 69 11.16 -1.28 -5.87
N HIS A 70 10.44 -0.23 -6.28
CA HIS A 70 10.32 1.00 -5.49
C HIS A 70 9.70 0.74 -4.10
N GLU A 71 8.80 -0.24 -3.97
CA GLU A 71 8.17 -0.61 -2.71
C GLU A 71 9.20 -1.11 -1.68
N LYS A 72 10.17 -1.89 -2.13
CA LYS A 72 11.25 -2.41 -1.26
C LYS A 72 12.29 -1.35 -0.94
N ALA A 73 12.64 -0.52 -1.93
CA ALA A 73 13.57 0.57 -1.73
C ALA A 73 12.99 1.70 -0.87
N GLY A 74 11.68 1.96 -1.01
CA GLY A 74 10.97 2.99 -0.27
C GLY A 74 10.80 2.67 1.21
N ALA A 75 10.66 1.40 1.58
CA ALA A 75 10.40 0.98 2.95
C ALA A 75 11.47 1.46 3.95
N PRO A 76 12.78 1.21 3.76
CA PRO A 76 13.80 1.73 4.67
C PRO A 76 13.91 3.27 4.64
N LEU A 77 13.63 3.91 3.51
CA LEU A 77 13.60 5.38 3.40
C LEU A 77 12.44 5.97 4.22
N ALA A 78 11.27 5.37 4.17
CA ALA A 78 10.11 5.76 4.98
C ALA A 78 10.42 5.64 6.47
N ARG A 79 11.03 4.53 6.90
CA ARG A 79 11.47 4.35 8.29
C ARG A 79 12.49 5.40 8.72
N GLN A 80 13.49 5.67 7.87
CA GLN A 80 14.50 6.70 8.14
C GLN A 80 13.88 8.09 8.28
N PHE A 81 12.97 8.47 7.38
CA PHE A 81 12.23 9.72 7.44
C PHE A 81 11.46 9.86 8.76
N LEU A 82 10.70 8.83 9.13
CA LEU A 82 9.89 8.83 10.35
C LEU A 82 10.73 8.94 11.62
N ARG A 83 11.88 8.26 11.66
CA ARG A 83 12.85 8.41 12.76
C ARG A 83 13.40 9.83 12.84
N GLY A 84 13.70 10.42 11.69
CA GLY A 84 14.23 11.80 11.60
C GLY A 84 13.28 12.87 12.14
N ILE A 85 11.97 12.63 12.06
CA ILE A 85 10.95 13.53 12.63
C ILE A 85 10.48 13.13 14.04
N GLY A 86 11.13 12.13 14.66
CA GLY A 86 10.81 11.68 16.02
C GLY A 86 9.51 10.87 16.13
N ALA A 87 9.04 10.24 15.06
CA ALA A 87 7.85 9.39 15.12
C ALA A 87 8.10 8.17 16.03
N PRO A 88 7.08 7.71 16.79
CA PRO A 88 7.18 6.52 17.63
C PRO A 88 7.63 5.28 16.84
N HIS A 89 8.52 4.48 17.43
CA HIS A 89 9.10 3.30 16.78
C HIS A 89 8.04 2.33 16.21
N PRO A 90 6.94 1.99 16.93
CA PRO A 90 5.90 1.10 16.40
C PRO A 90 5.21 1.66 15.14
N ILE A 91 5.04 2.99 15.05
CA ILE A 91 4.50 3.64 13.86
C ILE A 91 5.47 3.49 12.69
N ALA A 92 6.76 3.76 12.92
CA ALA A 92 7.77 3.65 11.87
C ALA A 92 7.89 2.21 11.32
N GLU A 93 7.82 1.19 12.18
CA GLU A 93 7.82 -0.22 11.76
C GLU A 93 6.56 -0.61 10.99
N THR A 94 5.39 -0.18 11.45
CA THR A 94 4.13 -0.42 10.74
C THR A 94 4.14 0.21 9.35
N VAL A 95 4.60 1.46 9.24
CA VAL A 95 4.70 2.16 7.95
C VAL A 95 5.70 1.49 7.02
N GLU A 96 6.89 1.12 7.51
CA GLU A 96 7.89 0.39 6.74
C GLU A 96 7.32 -0.89 6.13
N SER A 97 6.60 -1.67 6.94
CA SER A 97 5.95 -2.90 6.49
C SER A 97 4.87 -2.65 5.45
N LEU A 98 4.04 -1.63 5.62
CA LEU A 98 2.99 -1.26 4.67
C LEU A 98 3.59 -0.79 3.34
N VAL A 99 4.61 0.07 3.38
CA VAL A 99 5.32 0.55 2.18
C VAL A 99 5.97 -0.60 1.42
N ALA A 100 6.64 -1.53 2.12
CA ALA A 100 7.27 -2.69 1.48
C ALA A 100 6.30 -3.62 0.73
N ASN A 101 5.01 -3.58 1.06
CA ASN A 101 4.02 -4.54 0.57
C ASN A 101 2.84 -3.89 -0.18
N HIS A 102 2.85 -2.56 -0.42
CA HIS A 102 1.68 -1.88 -1.01
C HIS A 102 1.31 -2.36 -2.42
N MET A 103 2.26 -2.95 -3.15
CA MET A 103 2.03 -3.55 -4.46
C MET A 103 1.45 -4.99 -4.40
N PHE A 104 1.07 -5.49 -3.21
CA PHE A 104 0.63 -6.88 -3.04
C PHE A 104 -0.58 -7.25 -3.90
N HIS A 105 -1.53 -6.35 -4.15
CA HIS A 105 -2.71 -6.62 -4.96
C HIS A 105 -2.37 -7.07 -6.40
N ILE A 106 -1.27 -6.56 -6.98
CA ILE A 106 -0.82 -6.95 -8.32
C ILE A 106 -0.32 -8.40 -8.30
N THR A 107 0.56 -8.74 -7.34
CA THR A 107 1.08 -10.11 -7.23
C THR A 107 0.04 -11.11 -6.76
N PHE A 108 -0.98 -10.64 -6.03
CA PHE A 108 -2.11 -11.45 -5.58
C PHE A 108 -3.01 -11.86 -6.75
N ALA A 109 -3.27 -10.97 -7.71
CA ALA A 109 -4.11 -11.25 -8.88
C ALA A 109 -3.58 -12.43 -9.71
N GLU A 110 -2.27 -12.66 -9.70
CA GLU A 110 -1.59 -13.74 -10.43
C GLU A 110 -1.33 -14.98 -9.54
N ALA A 111 -1.77 -14.97 -8.29
CA ALA A 111 -1.43 -16.02 -7.34
C ALA A 111 -2.19 -17.33 -7.65
N PRO A 112 -1.50 -18.48 -7.85
CA PRO A 112 -2.17 -19.76 -8.13
C PRO A 112 -2.96 -20.29 -6.93
N ASN A 113 -2.68 -19.83 -5.73
CA ASN A 113 -3.42 -20.16 -4.50
C ASN A 113 -3.63 -18.88 -3.66
N PRO A 114 -4.76 -18.19 -3.86
CA PRO A 114 -5.06 -16.93 -3.18
C PRO A 114 -5.07 -17.01 -1.65
N GLU A 115 -5.65 -18.07 -1.06
CA GLU A 115 -5.68 -18.26 0.41
C GLU A 115 -4.26 -18.34 0.99
N ARG A 116 -3.37 -19.10 0.33
CA ARG A 116 -1.97 -19.24 0.75
C ARG A 116 -1.21 -17.92 0.59
N ALA A 117 -1.49 -17.16 -0.48
CA ALA A 117 -0.88 -15.85 -0.72
C ALA A 117 -1.23 -14.88 0.41
N VAL A 118 -2.52 -14.73 0.75
CA VAL A 118 -2.99 -13.88 1.86
C VAL A 118 -2.38 -14.30 3.19
N ARG A 119 -2.38 -15.59 3.51
CA ARG A 119 -1.78 -16.10 4.74
C ARG A 119 -0.28 -15.76 4.85
N ARG A 120 0.49 -15.97 3.77
CA ARG A 120 1.91 -15.60 3.75
C ARG A 120 2.13 -14.09 3.88
N ALA A 121 1.30 -13.28 3.23
CA ALA A 121 1.34 -11.84 3.36
C ALA A 121 1.08 -11.40 4.80
N SER A 122 0.07 -11.96 5.48
CA SER A 122 -0.25 -11.65 6.88
C SER A 122 0.94 -11.87 7.82
N TYR A 123 1.69 -12.95 7.65
CA TYR A 123 2.90 -13.19 8.46
C TYR A 123 4.03 -12.20 8.18
N LYS A 124 4.21 -11.81 6.91
CA LYS A 124 5.28 -10.89 6.52
C LYS A 124 4.99 -9.44 6.93
N LEU A 125 3.72 -9.10 7.09
CA LEU A 125 3.27 -7.75 7.40
C LEU A 125 3.50 -7.33 8.85
N THR A 126 3.77 -8.25 9.77
CA THR A 126 3.96 -7.88 11.18
C THR A 126 5.01 -6.77 11.34
N PRO A 127 4.70 -5.66 12.04
CA PRO A 127 3.54 -5.44 12.93
C PRO A 127 2.25 -4.92 12.23
N ALA A 128 2.27 -4.60 10.94
CA ALA A 128 1.08 -4.17 10.22
C ALA A 128 0.09 -5.34 10.00
N THR A 129 -1.14 -5.02 9.60
CA THR A 129 -2.22 -5.97 9.31
C THR A 129 -2.64 -5.95 7.85
N ILE A 130 -3.31 -7.02 7.39
CA ILE A 130 -3.90 -7.07 6.05
C ILE A 130 -4.97 -5.98 5.85
N ASP A 131 -5.77 -5.68 6.87
CA ASP A 131 -6.77 -4.61 6.77
C ASP A 131 -6.11 -3.25 6.53
N GLN A 132 -5.00 -2.96 7.23
CA GLN A 132 -4.21 -1.74 7.00
C GLN A 132 -3.59 -1.71 5.60
N LEU A 133 -3.03 -2.84 5.15
CA LEU A 133 -2.47 -2.94 3.80
C LEU A 133 -3.53 -2.69 2.73
N CYS A 134 -4.72 -3.26 2.89
CA CYS A 134 -5.83 -3.05 1.96
C CYS A 134 -6.27 -1.58 1.90
N VAL A 135 -6.20 -0.84 3.01
CA VAL A 135 -6.44 0.61 3.00
C VAL A 135 -5.41 1.33 2.14
N VAL A 136 -4.12 1.01 2.30
CA VAL A 136 -3.04 1.66 1.53
C VAL A 136 -3.18 1.34 0.04
N MET A 137 -3.37 0.07 -0.32
CA MET A 137 -3.57 -0.36 -1.71
C MET A 137 -4.80 0.28 -2.35
N GLU A 138 -5.92 0.37 -1.61
CA GLU A 138 -7.13 1.04 -2.09
C GLU A 138 -6.90 2.53 -2.34
N CYS A 139 -6.19 3.22 -1.45
CA CYS A 139 -5.87 4.62 -1.63
C CYS A 139 -4.96 4.85 -2.84
N ASP A 140 -3.96 3.99 -3.05
CA ASP A 140 -3.08 4.04 -4.21
C ASP A 140 -3.88 3.92 -5.53
N VAL A 141 -4.77 2.92 -5.63
CA VAL A 141 -5.56 2.74 -6.86
C VAL A 141 -6.56 3.87 -7.07
N ARG A 142 -7.26 4.32 -6.03
CA ARG A 142 -8.24 5.41 -6.09
C ARG A 142 -7.63 6.80 -6.22
N GLY A 143 -6.33 6.92 -6.01
CA GLY A 143 -5.56 8.16 -6.16
C GLY A 143 -5.15 8.47 -7.60
N ARG A 144 -5.84 7.95 -8.61
CA ARG A 144 -5.49 8.07 -10.04
C ARG A 144 -6.62 8.67 -10.88
N PRO A 145 -7.11 9.89 -10.58
CA PRO A 145 -8.11 10.51 -11.43
C PRO A 145 -7.57 10.77 -12.85
N PRO A 146 -8.37 10.64 -13.93
CA PRO A 146 -9.81 10.38 -13.92
C PRO A 146 -10.22 8.90 -13.92
N LEU A 147 -9.35 7.97 -13.49
CA LEU A 147 -9.71 6.57 -13.37
C LEU A 147 -10.83 6.39 -12.32
N PRO A 148 -11.63 5.28 -12.39
CA PRO A 148 -12.76 5.08 -11.49
C PRO A 148 -12.36 5.10 -10.01
N ASP A 149 -13.09 5.87 -9.18
CA ASP A 149 -12.90 5.96 -7.73
C ASP A 149 -13.62 4.80 -7.02
N ILE A 150 -13.19 3.57 -7.30
CA ILE A 150 -13.75 2.33 -6.74
C ILE A 150 -12.65 1.46 -6.13
N CYS A 151 -13.02 0.65 -5.13
CA CYS A 151 -12.12 -0.37 -4.60
C CYS A 151 -11.95 -1.49 -5.63
N PRO A 152 -10.72 -1.87 -6.01
CA PRO A 152 -10.49 -2.99 -6.92
C PRO A 152 -10.98 -4.31 -6.33
N PRO A 153 -11.62 -5.18 -7.17
CA PRO A 153 -12.14 -6.48 -6.70
C PRO A 153 -11.06 -7.37 -6.06
N GLU A 154 -9.81 -7.28 -6.49
CA GLU A 154 -8.68 -8.03 -5.93
C GLU A 154 -8.43 -7.65 -4.45
N ILE A 155 -8.59 -6.37 -4.11
CA ILE A 155 -8.42 -5.89 -2.72
C ILE A 155 -9.59 -6.38 -1.85
N GLU A 156 -10.82 -6.36 -2.37
CA GLU A 156 -11.98 -6.92 -1.68
C GLU A 156 -11.83 -8.42 -1.44
N GLN A 157 -11.31 -9.15 -2.42
CA GLN A 157 -11.02 -10.58 -2.29
C GLN A 157 -9.95 -10.85 -1.21
N VAL A 158 -8.88 -10.07 -1.17
CA VAL A 158 -7.84 -10.18 -0.11
C VAL A 158 -8.47 -10.02 1.27
N LEU A 159 -9.32 -9.00 1.46
CA LEU A 159 -10.03 -8.78 2.74
C LEU A 159 -10.94 -9.96 3.10
N ALA A 160 -11.72 -10.46 2.16
CA ALA A 160 -12.64 -11.57 2.38
C ALA A 160 -11.90 -12.85 2.82
N LEU A 161 -10.79 -13.17 2.13
CA LEU A 161 -9.96 -14.33 2.47
C LEU A 161 -9.26 -14.21 3.82
N ALA A 162 -8.76 -13.01 4.17
CA ALA A 162 -8.16 -12.78 5.47
C ALA A 162 -9.16 -13.01 6.60
N ARG A 163 -10.36 -12.44 6.49
CA ARG A 163 -11.43 -12.57 7.49
C ARG A 163 -11.92 -14.02 7.63
N ALA A 164 -12.08 -14.74 6.52
CA ALA A 164 -12.44 -16.16 6.53
C ALA A 164 -11.36 -17.04 7.20
N GLY A 165 -10.09 -16.74 7.00
CA GLY A 165 -8.96 -17.42 7.64
C GLY A 165 -8.94 -17.21 9.16
N TRP A 166 -9.18 -15.98 9.63
CA TRP A 166 -9.24 -15.67 11.07
C TRP A 166 -10.43 -16.32 11.77
N SER A 167 -11.60 -16.34 11.12
CA SER A 167 -12.80 -17.01 11.65
C SER A 167 -12.57 -18.52 11.86
N ARG A 168 -11.89 -19.19 10.92
CA ARG A 168 -11.52 -20.61 11.04
C ARG A 168 -10.51 -20.86 12.17
N ALA A 169 -9.48 -20.02 12.28
CA ALA A 169 -8.49 -20.12 13.35
C ALA A 169 -9.10 -19.91 14.74
N ALA A 170 -10.01 -18.95 14.89
CA ALA A 170 -10.73 -18.68 16.12
C ALA A 170 -11.73 -19.80 16.50
N ALA A 171 -12.31 -20.52 15.55
CA ALA A 171 -13.14 -21.67 15.79
C ALA A 171 -12.32 -22.89 16.28
N CYS A 172 -11.18 -23.13 15.64
CA CYS A 172 -10.25 -24.22 16.02
C CYS A 172 -9.62 -24.05 17.41
N ALA A 173 -9.38 -22.80 17.84
CA ALA A 173 -8.83 -22.52 19.17
C ALA A 173 -9.84 -22.68 20.31
N ARG A 174 -11.12 -22.87 20.02
CA ARG A 174 -12.20 -23.09 21.01
C ARG A 174 -12.69 -24.55 21.07
N SER A 175 -12.18 -25.42 20.21
CA SER A 175 -12.43 -26.88 20.19
C SER A 175 -11.29 -27.63 20.88
#